data_bd8e4ccf12772d2b90c7264024a6fa9a
#
_entry.id   bd8e4ccf12772d2b90c7264024a6fa9a
#
_cell.length_a   1.000
_cell.length_b   1.000
_cell.length_c   1.000
_cell.angle_alpha   90.00
_cell.angle_beta   90.00
_cell.angle_gamma   90.00
#
_symmetry.space_group_name_H-M   'P 1'
#
loop_
_entity.id
_entity.type
_entity.pdbx_description
1 polymer ?
#
loop_
_entity_poly.entity_id
_entity_poly.type
_entity_poly.pdbx_seq_one_letter_code
_entity_poly.pdbx_strand_id
1 'polypeptide(L)'
;MPASTHPRLLILAVLAACGLSACTSTETRRTETPAPEPLPVAVTKPAPALTFQGPVLTGDGTCTAPAPAGAAAIEIGIGECDLVRLKGKPPTDVLVGEGRAGREVQVLYNEPGAKELYFFVNNRLDRIVK
;
A
#
# COMPACT_ATOMS: atom_id res chain seq x y z
N MET A 1 -1.83 -20.92 51.72
CA MET A 1 -2.45 -21.92 50.84
C MET A 1 -3.94 -21.84 50.96
N PRO A 2 -4.64 -21.45 49.91
CA PRO A 2 -5.92 -22.08 49.62
C PRO A 2 -5.96 -22.47 48.14
N ALA A 3 -6.43 -23.72 47.94
CA ALA A 3 -6.70 -24.32 46.65
C ALA A 3 -7.94 -23.66 46.01
N SER A 4 -7.82 -23.25 44.76
CA SER A 4 -8.95 -22.77 43.97
C SER A 4 -9.45 -23.88 43.06
N THR A 5 -10.62 -24.35 43.39
CA THR A 5 -11.41 -25.40 42.71
C THR A 5 -12.04 -24.84 41.44
N HIS A 6 -11.73 -25.43 40.30
CA HIS A 6 -12.40 -25.10 39.04
C HIS A 6 -13.70 -25.90 38.90
N PRO A 7 -14.84 -25.28 38.66
CA PRO A 7 -16.04 -26.03 38.28
C PRO A 7 -15.99 -26.32 36.77
N ARG A 8 -16.02 -27.61 36.46
CA ARG A 8 -16.29 -28.16 35.14
C ARG A 8 -17.73 -27.85 34.75
N LEU A 9 -17.92 -26.97 33.81
CA LEU A 9 -19.21 -26.77 33.20
C LEU A 9 -19.30 -27.60 31.92
N LEU A 10 -20.06 -28.67 32.02
CA LEU A 10 -20.57 -29.46 30.90
C LEU A 10 -21.57 -28.60 30.11
N ILE A 11 -21.28 -28.30 28.87
CA ILE A 11 -22.26 -27.74 27.94
C ILE A 11 -22.56 -28.77 26.86
N LEU A 12 -23.83 -29.13 26.85
CA LEU A 12 -24.47 -30.07 25.95
C LEU A 12 -24.29 -29.72 24.47
N ALA A 13 -24.08 -30.80 23.69
CA ALA A 13 -24.20 -30.82 22.25
C ALA A 13 -25.65 -30.54 21.82
N VAL A 14 -25.83 -29.54 20.96
CA VAL A 14 -27.03 -29.38 20.14
C VAL A 14 -26.66 -29.65 18.70
N LEU A 15 -27.06 -30.83 18.23
CA LEU A 15 -27.10 -31.21 16.83
C LEU A 15 -28.26 -30.45 16.16
N ALA A 16 -27.97 -29.53 15.28
CA ALA A 16 -28.94 -28.98 14.34
C ALA A 16 -28.58 -29.47 12.93
N ALA A 17 -29.36 -30.41 12.46
CA ALA A 17 -29.38 -30.86 11.08
C ALA A 17 -30.01 -29.75 10.22
N CYS A 18 -29.29 -29.21 9.28
CA CYS A 18 -29.83 -28.34 8.23
C CYS A 18 -29.53 -28.89 6.85
N GLY A 19 -30.59 -29.15 6.21
CA GLY A 19 -31.03 -29.44 4.91
C GLY A 19 -30.09 -29.33 3.73
N LEU A 20 -30.07 -30.43 2.94
CA LEU A 20 -29.60 -30.47 1.57
C LEU A 20 -30.45 -29.54 0.70
N SER A 21 -29.92 -28.41 0.28
CA SER A 21 -30.44 -27.64 -0.84
C SER A 21 -29.86 -28.22 -2.10
N ALA A 22 -30.64 -29.02 -2.79
CA ALA A 22 -30.37 -29.47 -4.14
C ALA A 22 -30.39 -28.22 -5.06
N CYS A 23 -29.23 -27.79 -5.55
CA CYS A 23 -29.15 -26.90 -6.69
C CYS A 23 -29.51 -27.68 -7.93
N THR A 24 -30.74 -27.50 -8.42
CA THR A 24 -31.16 -27.94 -9.74
C THR A 24 -30.39 -27.11 -10.76
N SER A 25 -29.43 -27.73 -11.40
CA SER A 25 -28.77 -27.17 -12.60
C SER A 25 -29.81 -27.11 -13.72
N THR A 26 -30.35 -25.94 -13.95
CA THR A 26 -31.10 -25.68 -15.17
C THR A 26 -30.09 -25.61 -16.30
N GLU A 27 -30.02 -26.67 -17.06
CA GLU A 27 -29.29 -26.75 -18.34
C GLU A 27 -29.87 -25.72 -19.30
N THR A 28 -29.33 -24.51 -19.23
CA THR A 28 -29.66 -23.48 -20.20
C THR A 28 -28.97 -23.84 -21.51
N ARG A 29 -29.80 -24.31 -22.46
CA ARG A 29 -29.46 -24.49 -23.86
C ARG A 29 -28.56 -23.37 -24.34
N ARG A 30 -27.29 -23.70 -24.56
CA ARG A 30 -26.28 -22.82 -25.15
C ARG A 30 -26.71 -22.44 -26.56
N THR A 31 -27.44 -21.34 -26.67
CA THR A 31 -27.59 -20.64 -27.94
C THR A 31 -26.22 -20.12 -28.27
N GLU A 32 -25.64 -20.63 -29.31
CA GLU A 32 -24.36 -20.23 -29.88
C GLU A 32 -24.47 -18.73 -30.25
N THR A 33 -24.08 -17.87 -29.35
CA THR A 33 -23.92 -16.43 -29.60
C THR A 33 -22.71 -16.28 -30.50
N PRO A 34 -22.83 -15.61 -31.67
CA PRO A 34 -21.68 -15.33 -32.52
C PRO A 34 -20.59 -14.66 -31.69
N ALA A 35 -19.34 -15.12 -31.87
CA ALA A 35 -18.18 -14.57 -31.20
C ALA A 35 -18.20 -13.04 -31.31
N PRO A 36 -18.06 -12.29 -30.19
CA PRO A 36 -17.98 -10.83 -30.25
C PRO A 36 -16.76 -10.49 -31.10
N GLU A 37 -16.99 -9.70 -32.14
CA GLU A 37 -15.96 -9.05 -32.93
C GLU A 37 -14.96 -8.37 -31.99
N PRO A 38 -13.63 -8.54 -32.17
CA PRO A 38 -12.65 -7.89 -31.28
C PRO A 38 -12.85 -6.37 -31.37
N LEU A 39 -13.32 -5.79 -30.29
CA LEU A 39 -13.41 -4.34 -30.15
C LEU A 39 -12.02 -3.76 -30.43
N PRO A 40 -11.92 -2.68 -31.21
CA PRO A 40 -10.64 -2.03 -31.46
C PRO A 40 -10.03 -1.65 -30.09
N VAL A 41 -8.86 -2.23 -29.82
CA VAL A 41 -8.10 -1.86 -28.62
C VAL A 41 -7.82 -0.38 -28.76
N ALA A 42 -8.53 0.44 -27.94
CA ALA A 42 -8.24 1.83 -27.87
C ALA A 42 -6.77 1.96 -27.44
N VAL A 43 -5.92 2.42 -28.35
CA VAL A 43 -4.54 2.75 -28.04
C VAL A 43 -4.61 3.86 -27.01
N THR A 44 -4.50 3.48 -25.76
CA THR A 44 -4.46 4.43 -24.63
C THR A 44 -3.22 5.29 -24.88
N LYS A 45 -3.44 6.54 -25.26
CA LYS A 45 -2.36 7.54 -25.33
C LYS A 45 -1.58 7.44 -24.02
N PRO A 46 -0.24 7.24 -24.06
CA PRO A 46 0.54 7.20 -22.83
C PRO A 46 0.22 8.43 -22.00
N ALA A 47 -0.16 8.23 -20.75
CA ALA A 47 -0.33 9.34 -19.82
C ALA A 47 0.97 10.15 -19.80
N PRO A 48 0.92 11.49 -19.80
CA PRO A 48 2.13 12.30 -19.74
C PRO A 48 2.92 11.86 -18.51
N ALA A 49 4.19 11.50 -18.73
CA ALA A 49 5.10 11.14 -17.64
C ALA A 49 5.15 12.33 -16.68
N LEU A 50 4.69 12.11 -15.45
CA LEU A 50 4.76 13.12 -14.40
C LEU A 50 6.24 13.47 -14.18
N THR A 51 6.67 14.62 -14.65
CA THR A 51 8.01 15.12 -14.43
C THR A 51 8.12 15.62 -12.99
N PHE A 52 8.61 14.76 -12.10
CA PHE A 52 8.94 15.17 -10.74
C PHE A 52 10.18 16.06 -10.77
N GLN A 53 10.14 17.18 -10.07
CA GLN A 53 11.29 18.05 -9.94
C GLN A 53 12.27 17.47 -8.90
N GLY A 54 13.46 17.14 -9.35
CA GLY A 54 14.55 16.64 -8.51
C GLY A 54 14.64 15.12 -8.41
N PRO A 55 15.66 14.62 -7.70
CA PRO A 55 15.87 13.20 -7.48
C PRO A 55 14.76 12.62 -6.61
N VAL A 56 14.35 11.39 -6.93
CA VAL A 56 13.32 10.65 -6.24
C VAL A 56 13.88 9.40 -5.59
N LEU A 57 13.21 8.92 -4.56
CA LEU A 57 13.52 7.69 -3.86
C LEU A 57 12.90 6.49 -4.59
N THR A 58 13.69 5.46 -4.80
CA THR A 58 13.22 4.19 -5.35
C THR A 58 12.68 3.27 -4.25
N GLY A 59 11.95 2.22 -4.62
CA GLY A 59 11.36 1.29 -3.65
C GLY A 59 12.39 0.49 -2.83
N ASP A 60 13.64 0.45 -3.27
CA ASP A 60 14.78 -0.15 -2.54
C ASP A 60 15.47 0.83 -1.57
N GLY A 61 14.96 2.04 -1.43
CA GLY A 61 15.47 3.04 -0.51
C GLY A 61 16.69 3.84 -1.04
N THR A 62 16.99 3.74 -2.34
CA THR A 62 18.08 4.51 -2.97
C THR A 62 17.55 5.73 -3.72
N CYS A 63 18.35 6.77 -3.82
CA CYS A 63 18.03 7.97 -4.57
C CYS A 63 18.49 7.87 -6.02
N THR A 64 17.67 8.33 -6.96
CA THR A 64 17.99 8.34 -8.40
C THR A 64 19.16 9.26 -8.76
N ALA A 65 19.44 10.25 -7.92
CA ALA A 65 20.60 11.14 -8.01
C ALA A 65 20.90 11.75 -6.62
N PRO A 66 22.07 12.36 -6.41
CA PRO A 66 22.37 13.08 -5.18
C PRO A 66 21.33 14.18 -4.90
N ALA A 67 20.93 14.30 -3.65
CA ALA A 67 20.01 15.35 -3.24
C ALA A 67 20.64 16.74 -3.42
N PRO A 68 19.89 17.72 -3.95
CA PRO A 68 20.37 19.09 -3.95
C PRO A 68 20.58 19.58 -2.51
N ALA A 69 21.61 20.38 -2.26
CA ALA A 69 21.95 20.87 -0.92
C ALA A 69 21.01 21.96 -0.38
N GLY A 70 19.75 22.04 -0.89
CA GLY A 70 18.85 23.14 -0.61
C GLY A 70 18.13 23.06 0.74
N ALA A 71 17.78 21.86 1.22
CA ALA A 71 17.05 21.72 2.48
C ALA A 71 18.02 21.68 3.67
N ALA A 72 17.81 22.56 4.64
CA ALA A 72 18.60 22.63 5.88
C ALA A 72 17.98 21.78 7.01
N ALA A 73 16.68 21.52 6.99
CA ALA A 73 15.95 20.77 8.00
C ALA A 73 14.84 19.92 7.37
N ILE A 74 14.32 18.95 8.15
CA ILE A 74 13.20 18.12 7.74
C ILE A 74 11.91 18.91 8.00
N GLU A 75 11.36 19.48 6.91
CA GLU A 75 10.15 20.31 6.92
C GLU A 75 9.23 19.91 5.77
N ILE A 76 7.96 20.26 5.88
CA ILE A 76 7.00 20.07 4.78
C ILE A 76 7.50 20.74 3.50
N GLY A 77 7.41 20.02 2.38
CA GLY A 77 7.84 20.50 1.06
C GLY A 77 9.24 20.10 0.63
N ILE A 78 10.09 19.50 1.49
CA ILE A 78 11.39 18.96 1.05
C ILE A 78 11.21 17.77 0.11
N GLY A 79 12.25 17.47 -0.70
CA GLY A 79 12.26 16.32 -1.58
C GLY A 79 12.51 14.99 -0.85
N GLU A 80 12.14 13.88 -1.49
CA GLU A 80 12.36 12.53 -0.96
C GLU A 80 13.85 12.28 -0.63
N CYS A 81 14.74 12.65 -1.53
CA CYS A 81 16.18 12.48 -1.33
C CYS A 81 16.81 13.48 -0.36
N ASP A 82 16.18 14.65 -0.15
CA ASP A 82 16.58 15.55 0.93
C ASP A 82 16.36 14.91 2.30
N LEU A 83 15.25 14.17 2.48
CA LEU A 83 14.97 13.44 3.70
C LEU A 83 16.09 12.44 4.01
N VAL A 84 16.48 11.61 3.03
CA VAL A 84 17.55 10.61 3.20
C VAL A 84 18.87 11.26 3.57
N ARG A 85 19.21 12.36 2.90
CA ARG A 85 20.43 13.15 3.18
C ARG A 85 20.40 13.72 4.60
N LEU A 86 19.30 14.31 5.02
CA LEU A 86 19.14 14.92 6.35
C LEU A 86 19.10 13.88 7.48
N LYS A 87 18.54 12.70 7.22
CA LYS A 87 18.59 11.55 8.14
C LYS A 87 19.99 10.94 8.25
N GLY A 88 20.84 11.08 7.22
CA GLY A 88 22.19 10.52 7.20
C GLY A 88 22.26 9.00 7.13
N LYS A 89 21.12 8.33 6.85
CA LYS A 89 21.01 6.88 6.76
C LYS A 89 19.87 6.48 5.83
N PRO A 90 19.92 5.28 5.24
CA PRO A 90 18.83 4.78 4.42
C PRO A 90 17.56 4.57 5.26
N PRO A 91 16.38 4.66 4.64
CA PRO A 91 15.12 4.31 5.29
C PRO A 91 15.05 2.81 5.62
N THR A 92 14.20 2.46 6.59
CA THR A 92 13.90 1.06 6.93
C THR A 92 13.04 0.39 5.87
N ASP A 93 12.09 1.15 5.30
CA ASP A 93 11.19 0.68 4.26
C ASP A 93 10.68 1.85 3.41
N VAL A 94 10.38 1.59 2.13
CA VAL A 94 9.85 2.56 1.18
C VAL A 94 8.74 1.93 0.36
N LEU A 95 7.57 2.53 0.41
CA LEU A 95 6.44 2.18 -0.44
C LEU A 95 6.25 3.27 -1.48
N VAL A 96 6.34 2.89 -2.75
CA VAL A 96 6.11 3.78 -3.89
C VAL A 96 4.83 3.37 -4.58
N GLY A 97 3.92 4.31 -4.80
CA GLY A 97 2.66 4.11 -5.47
C GLY A 97 2.20 5.34 -6.23
N GLU A 98 1.01 5.25 -6.80
CA GLU A 98 0.33 6.35 -7.44
C GLU A 98 -1.03 6.57 -6.81
N GLY A 99 -1.32 7.80 -6.43
CA GLY A 99 -2.59 8.23 -5.90
C GLY A 99 -3.30 9.21 -6.86
N ARG A 100 -4.35 9.84 -6.37
CA ARG A 100 -5.14 10.81 -7.17
C ARG A 100 -4.35 12.05 -7.57
N ALA A 101 -3.39 12.45 -6.75
CA ALA A 101 -2.56 13.64 -6.98
C ALA A 101 -1.27 13.34 -7.74
N GLY A 102 -1.02 12.08 -8.08
CA GLY A 102 0.19 11.60 -8.76
C GLY A 102 0.99 10.62 -7.93
N ARG A 103 2.31 10.66 -8.04
CA ARG A 103 3.22 9.77 -7.31
C ARG A 103 3.09 10.00 -5.79
N GLU A 104 2.87 8.93 -5.06
CA GLU A 104 2.85 8.92 -3.59
C GLU A 104 3.95 8.00 -3.07
N VAL A 105 4.69 8.46 -2.06
CA VAL A 105 5.74 7.67 -1.43
C VAL A 105 5.60 7.73 0.08
N GLN A 106 5.68 6.57 0.72
CA GLN A 106 5.74 6.44 2.17
C GLN A 106 7.12 5.95 2.56
N VAL A 107 7.78 6.67 3.44
CA VAL A 107 9.15 6.38 3.89
C VAL A 107 9.13 6.12 5.39
N LEU A 108 9.53 4.93 5.79
CA LEU A 108 9.57 4.50 7.17
C LEU A 108 11.01 4.54 7.71
N TYR A 109 11.18 5.21 8.83
CA TYR A 109 12.33 5.06 9.72
C TYR A 109 11.87 4.42 11.03
N ASN A 110 12.32 3.20 11.28
CA ASN A 110 11.99 2.46 12.49
C ASN A 110 13.26 2.29 13.33
N GLU A 111 13.40 3.10 14.37
CA GLU A 111 14.54 3.08 15.27
C GLU A 111 14.09 2.60 16.66
N PRO A 112 14.98 2.03 17.49
CA PRO A 112 14.65 1.68 18.86
C PRO A 112 14.10 2.91 19.61
N GLY A 113 12.82 2.84 20.01
CA GLY A 113 12.12 3.90 20.72
C GLY A 113 11.57 5.05 19.86
N ALA A 114 11.76 5.02 18.54
CA ALA A 114 11.24 6.05 17.66
C ALA A 114 10.80 5.44 16.30
N LYS A 115 9.55 5.64 15.95
CA LYS A 115 9.01 5.27 14.64
C LYS A 115 8.52 6.53 13.94
N GLU A 116 9.05 6.80 12.76
CA GLU A 116 8.68 7.97 11.97
C GLU A 116 8.25 7.55 10.58
N LEU A 117 7.13 8.06 10.12
CA LEU A 117 6.58 7.81 8.80
C LEU A 117 6.40 9.13 8.06
N TYR A 118 6.99 9.23 6.91
CA TYR A 118 6.99 10.40 6.05
C TYR A 118 6.18 10.11 4.79
N PHE A 119 5.26 11.00 4.45
CA PHE A 119 4.40 10.89 3.27
C PHE A 119 4.79 11.96 2.27
N PHE A 120 5.07 11.54 1.05
CA PHE A 120 5.40 12.43 -0.06
C PHE A 120 4.34 12.35 -1.14
N VAL A 121 4.06 13.48 -1.76
CA VAL A 121 3.25 13.61 -2.97
C VAL A 121 4.06 14.37 -4.01
N ASN A 122 4.24 13.77 -5.19
CA ASN A 122 5.03 14.35 -6.29
C ASN A 122 6.41 14.87 -5.86
N ASN A 123 7.14 14.04 -5.11
CA ASN A 123 8.48 14.37 -4.58
C ASN A 123 8.50 15.56 -3.60
N ARG A 124 7.40 15.81 -2.90
CA ARG A 124 7.30 16.85 -1.86
C ARG A 124 6.73 16.26 -0.60
N LEU A 125 7.40 16.50 0.52
CA LEU A 125 6.94 16.06 1.84
C LEU A 125 5.63 16.75 2.18
N ASP A 126 4.58 15.95 2.35
CA ASP A 126 3.22 16.41 2.66
C ASP A 126 2.91 16.29 4.16
N ARG A 127 3.32 15.17 4.78
CA ARG A 127 2.98 14.87 6.17
C ARG A 127 4.04 14.03 6.86
N ILE A 128 4.18 14.25 8.18
CA ILE A 128 5.05 13.47 9.08
C ILE A 128 4.19 12.89 10.19
N VAL A 129 4.37 11.59 10.50
CA VAL A 129 3.75 10.90 11.63
C VAL A 129 4.86 10.31 12.50
N LYS A 130 4.84 10.63 13.81
CA LYS A 130 5.80 10.17 14.83
C LYS A 130 5.08 9.47 15.96
#